data_2478316d2e1ab1266a365446beb374ca
#
_entry.id   2478316d2e1ab1266a365446beb374ca
#
_cell.length_a   1.000
_cell.length_b   1.000
_cell.length_c   1.000
_cell.angle_alpha   90.00
_cell.angle_beta   90.00
_cell.angle_gamma   90.00
#
_symmetry.space_group_name_H-M   'P 1'
#
loop_
_entity.id
_entity.type
_entity.pdbx_description
1 polymer ?
#
loop_
_entity_poly.entity_id
_entity_poly.type
_entity_poly.pdbx_seq_one_letter_code
_entity_poly.pdbx_strand_id
1 'polypeptide(L)'
;IMIPIVMPIAVGLASSKGLDPSACLNATLISISAVLGGAVFGDHASPISDTTILSSTGAGCPHLEHVATQLPYVFTIAVCSFFGFLVGGLFLSVVAAWITALALFAAAMIVIPKIWK
;
A
#
# COMPACT_ATOMS: atom_id res chain seq x y z
N ILE A 1 11.60 -4.94 11.05
CA ILE A 1 11.05 -5.95 12.01
C ILE A 1 10.03 -6.84 11.30
N MET A 2 9.10 -6.33 10.50
CA MET A 2 8.04 -7.10 9.84
C MET A 2 8.55 -8.06 8.75
N ILE A 3 9.55 -7.68 7.97
CA ILE A 3 10.07 -8.52 6.87
C ILE A 3 10.60 -9.87 7.37
N PRO A 4 11.43 -9.94 8.43
CA PRO A 4 11.90 -11.22 8.96
C PRO A 4 10.79 -12.13 9.50
N ILE A 5 9.63 -11.58 9.83
CA ILE A 5 8.46 -12.35 10.30
C ILE A 5 7.63 -12.83 9.11
N VAL A 6 7.37 -11.93 8.15
CA VAL A 6 6.47 -12.22 7.01
C VAL A 6 7.11 -13.17 6.00
N MET A 7 8.42 -13.08 5.76
CA MET A 7 9.10 -13.96 4.81
C MET A 7 8.97 -15.44 5.13
N PRO A 8 9.31 -15.91 6.34
CA PRO A 8 9.17 -17.33 6.68
C PRO A 8 7.72 -17.82 6.61
N ILE A 9 6.76 -16.95 6.99
CA ILE A 9 5.33 -17.28 6.93
C ILE A 9 4.88 -17.43 5.47
N ALA A 10 5.24 -16.49 4.60
CA ALA A 10 4.87 -16.54 3.18
C ALA A 10 5.47 -17.77 2.48
N VAL A 11 6.75 -18.06 2.73
CA VAL A 11 7.42 -19.25 2.18
C VAL A 11 6.82 -20.54 2.75
N GLY A 12 6.55 -20.59 4.05
CA GLY A 12 5.93 -21.75 4.70
C GLY A 12 4.54 -22.06 4.15
N LEU A 13 3.70 -21.03 3.98
CA LEU A 13 2.35 -21.18 3.41
C LEU A 13 2.41 -21.59 1.92
N ALA A 14 3.32 -21.02 1.14
CA ALA A 14 3.50 -21.37 -0.25
C ALA A 14 3.97 -22.84 -0.41
N SER A 15 4.88 -23.28 0.44
CA SER A 15 5.37 -24.66 0.48
C SER A 15 4.28 -25.63 0.91
N SER A 16 3.47 -25.30 1.90
CA SER A 16 2.38 -26.15 2.40
C SER A 16 1.27 -26.35 1.36
N LYS A 17 1.07 -25.39 0.46
CA LYS A 17 0.12 -25.47 -0.66
C LYS A 17 0.68 -26.15 -1.90
N GLY A 18 1.94 -26.57 -1.89
CA GLY A 18 2.59 -27.24 -3.04
C GLY A 18 2.70 -26.34 -4.27
N LEU A 19 2.88 -25.03 -4.07
CA LEU A 19 3.03 -24.07 -5.16
C LEU A 19 4.37 -24.26 -5.88
N ASP A 20 4.36 -24.02 -7.19
CA ASP A 20 5.58 -24.00 -8.01
C ASP A 20 6.60 -22.99 -7.48
N PRO A 21 7.91 -23.16 -7.71
CA PRO A 21 8.95 -22.21 -7.28
C PRO A 21 8.70 -20.78 -7.74
N SER A 22 8.15 -20.59 -8.94
CA SER A 22 7.80 -19.26 -9.48
C SER A 22 6.63 -18.62 -8.72
N ALA A 23 5.60 -19.41 -8.38
CA ALA A 23 4.45 -18.95 -7.61
C ALA A 23 4.85 -18.63 -6.15
N CYS A 24 5.75 -19.42 -5.57
CA CYS A 24 6.32 -19.15 -4.25
C CYS A 24 7.11 -17.81 -4.23
N LEU A 25 7.91 -17.58 -5.25
CA LEU A 25 8.65 -16.33 -5.41
C LEU A 25 7.70 -15.13 -5.54
N ASN A 26 6.66 -15.24 -6.36
CA ASN A 26 5.67 -14.18 -6.53
C ASN A 26 4.90 -13.89 -5.24
N ALA A 27 4.50 -14.92 -4.50
CA ALA A 27 3.85 -14.76 -3.20
C ALA A 27 4.74 -14.02 -2.21
N THR A 28 6.03 -14.37 -2.16
CA THR A 28 7.02 -13.72 -1.29
C THR A 28 7.24 -12.25 -1.68
N LEU A 29 7.38 -11.96 -2.98
CA LEU A 29 7.55 -10.59 -3.48
C LEU A 29 6.32 -9.72 -3.18
N ILE A 30 5.12 -10.24 -3.37
CA ILE A 30 3.87 -9.53 -3.06
C ILE A 30 3.77 -9.25 -1.56
N SER A 31 4.14 -10.22 -0.72
CA SER A 31 4.13 -10.06 0.74
C SER A 31 5.12 -9.00 1.22
N ILE A 32 6.34 -8.98 0.69
CA ILE A 32 7.35 -7.96 1.01
C ILE A 32 6.88 -6.59 0.54
N SER A 33 6.33 -6.50 -0.68
CA SER A 33 5.80 -5.25 -1.23
C SER A 33 4.64 -4.70 -0.39
N ALA A 34 3.76 -5.57 0.12
CA ALA A 34 2.67 -5.18 1.01
C ALA A 34 3.19 -4.62 2.34
N VAL A 35 4.23 -5.22 2.92
CA VAL A 35 4.87 -4.72 4.16
C VAL A 35 5.49 -3.35 3.92
N LEU A 36 6.23 -3.17 2.82
CA LEU A 36 6.82 -1.87 2.47
C LEU A 36 5.76 -0.80 2.20
N GLY A 37 4.71 -1.15 1.46
CA GLY A 37 3.57 -0.26 1.21
C GLY A 37 2.85 0.14 2.49
N GLY A 38 2.67 -0.80 3.42
CA GLY A 38 2.10 -0.52 4.74
C GLY A 38 2.98 0.40 5.60
N ALA A 39 4.29 0.25 5.54
CA ALA A 39 5.24 1.12 6.23
C ALA A 39 5.16 2.57 5.69
N VAL A 40 5.13 2.74 4.37
CA VAL A 40 4.97 4.05 3.72
C VAL A 40 3.63 4.69 4.07
N PHE A 41 2.54 3.91 4.06
CA PHE A 41 1.23 4.38 4.49
C PHE A 41 1.25 4.87 5.95
N GLY A 42 1.85 4.09 6.86
CA GLY A 42 1.97 4.45 8.27
C GLY A 42 2.74 5.75 8.48
N ASP A 43 3.81 5.96 7.73
CA ASP A 43 4.57 7.20 7.76
C ASP A 43 3.73 8.40 7.30
N HIS A 44 3.04 8.30 6.18
CA HIS A 44 2.21 9.40 5.65
C HIS A 44 0.92 9.64 6.43
N ALA A 45 0.35 8.62 7.06
CA ALA A 45 -0.86 8.75 7.88
C ALA A 45 -0.57 9.28 9.30
N SER A 46 0.69 9.24 9.74
CA SER A 46 1.07 9.59 11.11
C SER A 46 1.33 11.09 11.26
N PRO A 47 0.69 11.77 12.22
CA PRO A 47 0.99 13.16 12.53
C PRO A 47 2.36 13.36 13.20
N ILE A 48 2.98 12.27 13.69
CA ILE A 48 4.27 12.30 14.41
C ILE A 48 5.43 11.91 13.47
N SER A 49 5.14 11.63 12.21
CA SER A 49 6.16 11.24 11.25
C SER A 49 7.07 12.42 10.88
N ASP A 50 8.37 12.12 10.79
CA ASP A 50 9.38 13.10 10.39
C ASP A 50 9.08 13.71 9.01
N THR A 51 8.59 12.92 8.06
CA THR A 51 8.23 13.38 6.72
C THR A 51 7.06 14.35 6.75
N THR A 52 6.04 14.09 7.56
CA THR A 52 4.87 14.98 7.73
C THR A 52 5.26 16.29 8.42
N ILE A 53 6.13 16.22 9.44
CA ILE A 53 6.64 17.40 10.14
C ILE A 53 7.48 18.26 9.20
N LEU A 54 8.39 17.67 8.46
CA LEU A 54 9.24 18.37 7.49
C LEU A 54 8.43 19.00 6.36
N SER A 55 7.40 18.31 5.85
CA SER A 55 6.51 18.84 4.81
C SER A 55 5.73 20.05 5.29
N SER A 56 5.11 19.97 6.46
CA SER A 56 4.34 21.10 7.03
C SER A 56 5.22 22.30 7.32
N THR A 57 6.41 22.07 7.87
CA THR A 57 7.40 23.12 8.15
C THR A 57 7.92 23.76 6.88
N GLY A 58 8.27 22.96 5.87
CA GLY A 58 8.74 23.42 4.56
C GLY A 58 7.69 24.22 3.79
N ALA A 59 6.42 23.85 3.92
CA ALA A 59 5.29 24.56 3.31
C ALA A 59 4.84 25.79 4.14
N GLY A 60 5.33 25.97 5.36
CA GLY A 60 4.92 27.07 6.26
C GLY A 60 3.46 26.98 6.68
N CYS A 61 2.84 25.81 6.67
CA CYS A 61 1.45 25.62 7.06
C CYS A 61 1.34 25.01 8.47
N PRO A 62 0.21 25.23 9.18
CA PRO A 62 -0.03 24.60 10.47
C PRO A 62 -0.02 23.08 10.35
N HIS A 63 0.74 22.40 11.19
CA HIS A 63 0.98 20.97 11.11
C HIS A 63 -0.31 20.13 11.13
N LEU A 64 -1.25 20.46 12.01
CA LEU A 64 -2.52 19.74 12.13
C LEU A 64 -3.42 19.92 10.90
N GLU A 65 -3.42 21.09 10.28
CA GLU A 65 -4.16 21.33 9.04
C GLU A 65 -3.57 20.54 7.88
N HIS A 66 -2.23 20.47 7.81
CA HIS A 66 -1.55 19.63 6.81
C HIS A 66 -1.96 18.16 6.94
N VAL A 67 -1.93 17.63 8.15
CA VAL A 67 -2.35 16.24 8.43
C VAL A 67 -3.82 16.03 8.07
N ALA A 68 -4.71 16.93 8.48
CA ALA A 68 -6.14 16.81 8.21
C ALA A 68 -6.46 16.81 6.70
N THR A 69 -5.74 17.59 5.91
CA THR A 69 -5.91 17.63 4.44
C THR A 69 -5.26 16.45 3.72
N GLN A 70 -4.19 15.88 4.29
CA GLN A 70 -3.47 14.74 3.71
C GLN A 70 -4.22 13.41 3.93
N LEU A 71 -4.87 13.23 5.08
CA LEU A 71 -5.51 11.96 5.47
C LEU A 71 -6.49 11.39 4.44
N PRO A 72 -7.41 12.15 3.82
CA PRO A 72 -8.34 11.62 2.82
C PRO A 72 -7.63 11.02 1.62
N TYR A 73 -6.55 11.66 1.15
CA TYR A 73 -5.76 11.17 0.00
C TYR A 73 -5.01 9.90 0.35
N VAL A 74 -4.34 9.88 1.50
CA VAL A 74 -3.59 8.72 2.00
C VAL A 74 -4.52 7.54 2.20
N PHE A 75 -5.71 7.76 2.77
CA PHE A 75 -6.71 6.71 2.96
C PHE A 75 -7.23 6.14 1.63
N THR A 76 -7.48 6.99 0.65
CA THR A 76 -7.90 6.55 -0.70
C THR A 76 -6.85 5.65 -1.35
N ILE A 77 -5.57 6.05 -1.29
CA ILE A 77 -4.46 5.26 -1.82
C ILE A 77 -4.33 3.93 -1.07
N ALA A 78 -4.50 3.94 0.26
CA ALA A 78 -4.45 2.72 1.07
C ALA A 78 -5.52 1.71 0.65
N VAL A 79 -6.76 2.14 0.43
CA VAL A 79 -7.84 1.27 -0.02
C VAL A 79 -7.54 0.70 -1.42
N CYS A 80 -7.08 1.53 -2.37
CA CYS A 80 -6.68 1.06 -3.69
C CYS A 80 -5.54 0.03 -3.62
N SER A 81 -4.53 0.30 -2.79
CA SER A 81 -3.40 -0.62 -2.58
C SER A 81 -3.84 -1.93 -1.93
N PHE A 82 -4.74 -1.87 -0.95
CA PHE A 82 -5.28 -3.06 -0.29
C PHE A 82 -5.92 -4.01 -1.31
N PHE A 83 -6.79 -3.51 -2.17
CA PHE A 83 -7.40 -4.33 -3.22
C PHE A 83 -6.40 -4.81 -4.26
N GLY A 84 -5.40 -3.98 -4.61
CA GLY A 84 -4.31 -4.39 -5.51
C GLY A 84 -3.52 -5.57 -4.95
N PHE A 85 -3.13 -5.53 -3.67
CA PHE A 85 -2.43 -6.64 -3.01
C PHE A 85 -3.33 -7.87 -2.81
N LEU A 86 -4.62 -7.67 -2.53
CA LEU A 86 -5.58 -8.78 -2.41
C LEU A 86 -5.68 -9.56 -3.72
N VAL A 87 -5.88 -8.86 -4.83
CA VAL A 87 -5.96 -9.49 -6.16
C VAL A 87 -4.62 -10.13 -6.56
N GLY A 88 -3.50 -9.42 -6.32
CA GLY A 88 -2.17 -9.97 -6.57
C GLY A 88 -1.90 -11.25 -5.80
N GLY A 89 -2.32 -11.32 -4.54
CA GLY A 89 -2.20 -12.52 -3.70
C GLY A 89 -3.09 -13.67 -4.16
N LEU A 90 -4.31 -13.39 -4.64
CA LEU A 90 -5.24 -14.41 -5.15
C LEU A 90 -4.76 -15.03 -6.45
N PHE A 91 -4.27 -14.22 -7.39
CA PHE A 91 -3.79 -14.67 -8.69
C PHE A 91 -2.30 -15.05 -8.69
N LEU A 92 -1.58 -14.80 -7.60
CA LEU A 92 -0.13 -15.01 -7.47
C LEU A 92 0.67 -14.36 -8.62
N SER A 93 0.17 -13.26 -9.14
CA SER A 93 0.76 -12.54 -10.27
C SER A 93 1.03 -11.07 -9.89
N VAL A 94 2.30 -10.69 -9.98
CA VAL A 94 2.73 -9.31 -9.73
C VAL A 94 2.15 -8.35 -10.77
N VAL A 95 2.03 -8.80 -12.02
CA VAL A 95 1.47 -8.00 -13.12
C VAL A 95 -0.01 -7.70 -12.88
N ALA A 96 -0.79 -8.70 -12.43
CA ALA A 96 -2.20 -8.50 -12.09
C ALA A 96 -2.38 -7.50 -10.94
N ALA A 97 -1.52 -7.55 -9.92
CA ALA A 97 -1.51 -6.59 -8.82
C ALA A 97 -1.27 -5.15 -9.31
N TRP A 98 -0.31 -4.96 -10.21
CA TRP A 98 -0.02 -3.64 -10.79
C TRP A 98 -1.18 -3.08 -11.62
N ILE A 99 -1.74 -3.90 -12.50
CA ILE A 99 -2.86 -3.49 -13.36
C ILE A 99 -4.09 -3.11 -12.52
N THR A 100 -4.44 -3.91 -11.51
CA THR A 100 -5.59 -3.63 -10.64
C THR A 100 -5.37 -2.40 -9.78
N ALA A 101 -4.19 -2.21 -9.20
CA ALA A 101 -3.86 -1.04 -8.41
C ALA A 101 -3.93 0.25 -9.24
N LEU A 102 -3.36 0.25 -10.45
CA LEU A 102 -3.41 1.40 -11.37
C LEU A 102 -4.83 1.69 -11.85
N ALA A 103 -5.62 0.66 -12.18
CA ALA A 103 -7.01 0.82 -12.60
C ALA A 103 -7.88 1.42 -11.49
N LEU A 104 -7.75 0.93 -10.26
CA LEU A 104 -8.45 1.47 -9.10
C LEU A 104 -8.02 2.89 -8.77
N PHE A 105 -6.73 3.20 -8.86
CA PHE A 105 -6.23 4.55 -8.66
C PHE A 105 -6.76 5.52 -9.72
N ALA A 106 -6.76 5.14 -11.00
CA ALA A 106 -7.35 5.96 -12.07
C ALA A 106 -8.85 6.17 -11.87
N ALA A 107 -9.59 5.13 -11.47
CA ALA A 107 -11.01 5.23 -11.14
C ALA A 107 -11.24 6.19 -9.95
N ALA A 108 -10.45 6.09 -8.89
CA ALA A 108 -10.52 6.98 -7.74
C ALA A 108 -10.28 8.44 -8.14
N MET A 109 -9.27 8.70 -8.98
CA MET A 109 -8.96 10.05 -9.48
C MET A 109 -10.11 10.67 -10.32
N ILE A 110 -10.93 9.85 -10.97
CA ILE A 110 -12.09 10.32 -11.74
C ILE A 110 -13.31 10.54 -10.83
N VAL A 111 -13.50 9.66 -9.84
CA VAL A 111 -14.69 9.64 -8.98
C VAL A 111 -14.63 10.72 -7.89
N ILE A 112 -13.46 10.91 -7.26
CA ILE A 112 -13.31 11.86 -6.13
C ILE A 112 -13.68 13.29 -6.51
N PRO A 113 -13.20 13.89 -7.63
CA PRO A 113 -13.57 15.24 -8.01
C PRO A 113 -15.07 15.38 -8.37
N LYS A 114 -15.72 14.27 -8.76
CA LYS A 114 -17.13 14.27 -9.13
C LYS A 114 -18.06 14.22 -7.92
N ILE A 115 -17.58 13.67 -6.80
CA ILE A 115 -18.35 13.61 -5.54
C ILE A 115 -18.20 14.92 -4.75
N TRP A 116 -17.09 15.64 -4.93
CA TRP A 116 -16.79 16.89 -4.22
C TRP A 116 -17.25 18.16 -4.95
N LYS A 117 -18.00 18.03 -6.02
CA LYS A 117 -18.76 19.12 -6.65
C LYS A 117 -20.18 19.14 -6.16
#